data_6d8f473caa70029bfb63aa2d583f0b36
#
_entry.id   6d8f473caa70029bfb63aa2d583f0b36
#
_cell.length_a   1.000
_cell.length_b   1.000
_cell.length_c   1.000
_cell.angle_alpha   90.00
_cell.angle_beta   90.00
_cell.angle_gamma   90.00
#
_symmetry.space_group_name_H-M   'P 1'
#
loop_
_entity.id
_entity.type
_entity.pdbx_description
1 polymer ?
#
loop_
_entity_poly.entity_id
_entity_poly.type
_entity_poly.pdbx_seq_one_letter_code
_entity_poly.pdbx_strand_id
1 'polypeptide(L)'
;MTPDERARAAEERDWYHTIELAPGVVTKGWFDTRAVAPSLPWPDLTGRRCLDVGTFDGFWAFEMERRGAAEVLAVDVPDPSQWDWPAGSEEEARRAIGSRKGAGDGFLIVKDALGSEVERRELSVYDLSPAAVGLFDFVYVGSLLVHLRDPVGALEAVHSICAPSARLLLVDGIDFALSALSRRPAAFLDGRGRPWWWKANAAGIARMVEAAGFHIESRPQRVWMKAGAGQRAGAGRAGLRHLASAQGREALLWLTAGDPHVAILARPV
;
A
#
# COMPACT_ATOMS: atom_id res chain seq x y z
N MET A 1 -11.62 -23.29 -1.63
CA MET A 1 -11.03 -23.69 -0.31
C MET A 1 -12.10 -24.19 0.65
N THR A 2 -11.82 -25.24 1.41
CA THR A 2 -12.64 -25.71 2.55
C THR A 2 -12.48 -24.78 3.77
N PRO A 3 -13.38 -24.84 4.78
CA PRO A 3 -13.21 -24.08 6.02
C PRO A 3 -11.86 -24.34 6.73
N ASP A 4 -11.43 -25.59 6.78
CA ASP A 4 -10.17 -25.98 7.42
C ASP A 4 -8.96 -25.46 6.66
N GLU A 5 -9.00 -25.47 5.34
CA GLU A 5 -7.94 -24.88 4.50
C GLU A 5 -7.83 -23.35 4.70
N ARG A 6 -8.95 -22.64 4.82
CA ARG A 6 -8.95 -21.20 5.13
C ARG A 6 -8.35 -20.89 6.50
N ALA A 7 -8.77 -21.66 7.52
CA ALA A 7 -8.23 -21.52 8.87
C ALA A 7 -6.71 -21.75 8.90
N ARG A 8 -6.24 -22.83 8.24
CA ARG A 8 -4.82 -23.13 8.13
C ARG A 8 -4.06 -22.03 7.41
N ALA A 9 -4.54 -21.56 6.26
CA ALA A 9 -3.90 -20.50 5.49
C ALA A 9 -3.80 -19.19 6.30
N ALA A 10 -4.83 -18.85 7.09
CA ALA A 10 -4.82 -17.66 7.94
C ALA A 10 -3.74 -17.72 9.03
N GLU A 11 -3.41 -18.92 9.55
CA GLU A 11 -2.50 -19.13 10.68
C GLU A 11 -1.04 -19.37 10.26
N GLU A 12 -0.80 -20.14 9.20
CA GLU A 12 0.51 -20.69 8.84
C GLU A 12 1.33 -19.78 7.91
N ARG A 13 0.71 -18.71 7.37
CA ARG A 13 1.36 -17.81 6.43
C ARG A 13 1.68 -16.45 7.05
N ASP A 14 2.78 -15.86 6.62
CA ASP A 14 3.08 -14.45 6.86
C ASP A 14 2.24 -13.56 5.92
N TRP A 15 1.34 -12.79 6.50
CA TRP A 15 0.44 -11.87 5.78
C TRP A 15 0.89 -10.42 5.90
N TYR A 16 0.72 -9.66 4.83
CA TYR A 16 0.91 -8.20 4.88
C TYR A 16 -0.37 -7.50 5.34
N HIS A 17 -1.52 -7.89 4.79
CA HIS A 17 -2.81 -7.33 5.19
C HIS A 17 -3.59 -8.27 6.10
N THR A 18 -4.34 -7.68 7.03
CA THR A 18 -5.35 -8.37 7.81
C THR A 18 -6.63 -8.47 6.98
N ILE A 19 -6.99 -9.68 6.54
CA ILE A 19 -8.13 -9.95 5.66
C ILE A 19 -9.00 -11.03 6.30
N GLU A 20 -10.32 -10.89 6.24
CA GLU A 20 -11.26 -11.90 6.66
C GLU A 20 -11.56 -12.83 5.48
N LEU A 21 -11.09 -14.09 5.58
CA LEU A 21 -11.26 -15.12 4.55
C LEU A 21 -12.61 -15.83 4.64
N ALA A 22 -13.22 -15.83 5.82
CA ALA A 22 -14.56 -16.31 6.14
C ALA A 22 -14.97 -15.71 7.49
N PRO A 23 -16.25 -15.76 7.88
CA PRO A 23 -16.69 -15.26 9.18
C PRO A 23 -15.84 -15.82 10.34
N GLY A 24 -15.09 -14.91 11.01
CA GLY A 24 -14.20 -15.24 12.11
C GLY A 24 -12.83 -15.81 11.72
N VAL A 25 -12.56 -16.07 10.45
CA VAL A 25 -11.25 -16.56 9.96
C VAL A 25 -10.47 -15.38 9.37
N VAL A 26 -9.55 -14.83 10.15
CA VAL A 26 -8.84 -13.57 9.84
C VAL A 26 -7.35 -13.81 9.76
N THR A 27 -6.71 -13.32 8.71
CA THR A 27 -5.26 -13.40 8.53
C THR A 27 -4.50 -12.57 9.56
N LYS A 28 -3.31 -13.01 9.97
CA LYS A 28 -2.44 -12.29 10.90
C LYS A 28 -1.56 -11.29 10.16
N GLY A 29 -2.19 -10.29 9.53
CA GLY A 29 -1.49 -9.28 8.73
C GLY A 29 -0.51 -8.42 9.53
N TRP A 30 0.47 -7.87 8.81
CA TRP A 30 1.35 -6.83 9.32
C TRP A 30 0.57 -5.54 9.61
N PHE A 31 -0.34 -5.17 8.70
CA PHE A 31 -1.27 -4.05 8.85
C PHE A 31 -2.72 -4.52 8.95
N ASP A 32 -3.50 -3.87 9.83
CA ASP A 32 -4.95 -3.99 9.86
C ASP A 32 -5.59 -2.73 9.28
N THR A 33 -5.84 -2.78 7.98
CA THR A 33 -6.40 -1.67 7.20
C THR A 33 -7.92 -1.61 7.22
N ARG A 34 -8.59 -2.63 7.79
CA ARG A 34 -10.07 -2.75 7.80
C ARG A 34 -10.77 -1.58 8.48
N ALA A 35 -10.17 -1.04 9.56
CA ALA A 35 -10.72 0.12 10.25
C ALA A 35 -10.47 1.46 9.52
N VAL A 36 -9.44 1.51 8.67
CA VAL A 36 -9.06 2.72 7.92
C VAL A 36 -9.83 2.82 6.60
N ALA A 37 -10.03 1.69 5.93
CA ALA A 37 -10.66 1.65 4.61
C ALA A 37 -12.01 2.42 4.52
N PRO A 38 -12.95 2.34 5.49
CA PRO A 38 -14.18 3.11 5.42
C PRO A 38 -14.00 4.63 5.55
N SER A 39 -12.89 5.10 6.14
CA SER A 39 -12.62 6.52 6.38
C SER A 39 -11.90 7.22 5.23
N LEU A 40 -11.43 6.47 4.24
CA LEU A 40 -10.76 7.04 3.07
C LEU A 40 -11.75 7.77 2.16
N PRO A 41 -11.32 8.79 1.41
CA PRO A 41 -12.17 9.58 0.52
C PRO A 41 -12.48 8.83 -0.80
N TRP A 42 -13.17 7.70 -0.71
CA TRP A 42 -13.57 6.92 -1.87
C TRP A 42 -14.59 7.67 -2.73
N PRO A 43 -14.40 7.74 -4.05
CA PRO A 43 -15.52 8.07 -4.94
C PRO A 43 -16.49 6.88 -5.05
N ASP A 44 -17.62 7.08 -5.72
CA ASP A 44 -18.48 5.97 -6.12
C ASP A 44 -17.76 5.10 -7.18
N LEU A 45 -17.59 3.81 -6.86
CA LEU A 45 -16.94 2.82 -7.73
C LEU A 45 -17.92 1.95 -8.50
N THR A 46 -19.23 2.12 -8.29
CA THR A 46 -20.27 1.32 -8.95
C THR A 46 -20.10 1.36 -10.47
N GLY A 47 -19.92 0.18 -11.07
CA GLY A 47 -19.75 0.02 -12.51
C GLY A 47 -18.43 0.54 -13.09
N ARG A 48 -17.47 0.92 -12.26
CA ARG A 48 -16.17 1.46 -12.68
C ARG A 48 -15.15 0.36 -12.97
N ARG A 49 -14.22 0.68 -13.86
CA ARG A 49 -13.01 -0.09 -14.10
C ARG A 49 -11.88 0.45 -13.22
N CYS A 50 -11.36 -0.39 -12.32
CA CYS A 50 -10.47 0.02 -11.24
C CYS A 50 -9.12 -0.70 -11.33
N LEU A 51 -8.06 -0.03 -10.84
CA LEU A 51 -6.71 -0.59 -10.75
C LEU A 51 -6.17 -0.45 -9.33
N ASP A 52 -5.60 -1.54 -8.80
CA ASP A 52 -4.79 -1.57 -7.58
C ASP A 52 -3.31 -1.74 -7.91
N VAL A 53 -2.47 -0.76 -7.57
CA VAL A 53 -1.05 -0.75 -7.90
C VAL A 53 -0.22 -1.11 -6.68
N GLY A 54 0.55 -2.21 -6.78
CA GLY A 54 1.30 -2.76 -5.65
C GLY A 54 0.41 -3.56 -4.70
N THR A 55 -0.43 -4.40 -5.26
CA THR A 55 -1.57 -5.03 -4.58
C THR A 55 -1.22 -5.94 -3.41
N PHE A 56 -0.02 -6.54 -3.39
CA PHE A 56 0.45 -7.49 -2.39
C PHE A 56 -0.53 -8.67 -2.18
N ASP A 57 -1.24 -8.73 -1.01
CA ASP A 57 -2.25 -9.75 -0.70
C ASP A 57 -3.65 -9.40 -1.24
N GLY A 58 -3.81 -8.25 -1.90
CA GLY A 58 -5.05 -7.88 -2.60
C GLY A 58 -6.09 -7.12 -1.79
N PHE A 59 -5.82 -6.73 -0.53
CA PHE A 59 -6.84 -6.09 0.32
C PHE A 59 -7.60 -4.96 -0.39
N TRP A 60 -6.88 -4.05 -1.05
CA TRP A 60 -7.49 -2.89 -1.69
C TRP A 60 -8.22 -3.25 -2.98
N ALA A 61 -7.71 -4.21 -3.74
CA ALA A 61 -8.38 -4.72 -4.93
C ALA A 61 -9.74 -5.36 -4.58
N PHE A 62 -9.77 -6.23 -3.56
CA PHE A 62 -11.01 -6.84 -3.09
C PHE A 62 -11.97 -5.83 -2.44
N GLU A 63 -11.44 -4.80 -1.80
CA GLU A 63 -12.26 -3.70 -1.27
C GLU A 63 -12.93 -2.89 -2.39
N MET A 64 -12.24 -2.66 -3.52
CA MET A 64 -12.83 -2.01 -4.69
C MET A 64 -13.94 -2.87 -5.32
N GLU A 65 -13.72 -4.18 -5.45
CA GLU A 65 -14.77 -5.11 -5.91
C GLU A 65 -15.99 -5.08 -4.98
N ARG A 66 -15.77 -5.14 -3.65
CA ARG A 66 -16.84 -5.04 -2.64
C ARG A 66 -17.60 -3.72 -2.71
N ARG A 67 -16.99 -2.64 -3.19
CA ARG A 67 -17.61 -1.33 -3.43
C ARG A 67 -18.35 -1.22 -4.76
N GLY A 68 -18.48 -2.32 -5.51
CA GLY A 68 -19.28 -2.39 -6.73
C GLY A 68 -18.52 -2.05 -8.01
N ALA A 69 -17.19 -2.05 -8.00
CA ALA A 69 -16.41 -1.96 -9.22
C ALA A 69 -16.81 -3.08 -10.19
N ALA A 70 -16.99 -2.74 -11.48
CA ALA A 70 -17.37 -3.73 -12.48
C ALA A 70 -16.20 -4.60 -12.93
N GLU A 71 -15.00 -4.05 -12.87
CA GLU A 71 -13.74 -4.72 -13.22
C GLU A 71 -12.64 -4.19 -12.29
N VAL A 72 -11.86 -5.09 -11.71
CA VAL A 72 -10.68 -4.72 -10.94
C VAL A 72 -9.47 -5.47 -11.46
N LEU A 73 -8.46 -4.72 -11.88
CA LEU A 73 -7.12 -5.24 -12.15
C LEU A 73 -6.21 -4.92 -10.96
N ALA A 74 -5.44 -5.89 -10.54
CA ALA A 74 -4.42 -5.75 -9.50
C ALA A 74 -3.04 -6.01 -10.12
N VAL A 75 -2.11 -5.08 -9.98
CA VAL A 75 -0.75 -5.25 -10.51
C VAL A 75 0.29 -5.26 -9.40
N ASP A 76 1.30 -6.10 -9.55
CA ASP A 76 2.41 -6.21 -8.60
C ASP A 76 3.64 -6.84 -9.24
N VAL A 77 4.79 -6.66 -8.60
CA VAL A 77 6.05 -7.36 -8.90
C VAL A 77 6.29 -8.38 -7.79
N PRO A 78 6.00 -9.68 -8.03
CA PRO A 78 6.11 -10.70 -6.98
C PRO A 78 7.56 -11.06 -6.65
N ASP A 79 8.49 -10.96 -7.61
CA ASP A 79 9.89 -11.28 -7.40
C ASP A 79 10.64 -10.12 -6.73
N PRO A 80 11.10 -10.29 -5.47
CA PRO A 80 11.86 -9.26 -4.76
C PRO A 80 13.17 -8.84 -5.43
N SER A 81 13.71 -9.66 -6.34
CA SER A 81 14.93 -9.32 -7.08
C SER A 81 14.72 -8.20 -8.10
N GLN A 82 13.47 -7.97 -8.49
CA GLN A 82 13.06 -6.92 -9.44
C GLN A 82 12.59 -5.64 -8.75
N TRP A 83 12.61 -5.59 -7.41
CA TRP A 83 12.18 -4.40 -6.69
C TRP A 83 13.27 -3.33 -6.68
N ASP A 84 12.84 -2.11 -6.49
CA ASP A 84 13.68 -0.91 -6.50
C ASP A 84 14.45 -0.74 -5.19
N TRP A 85 15.39 -1.64 -4.91
CA TRP A 85 16.15 -1.62 -3.67
C TRP A 85 17.21 -0.51 -3.65
N PRO A 86 17.35 0.24 -2.54
CA PRO A 86 18.53 1.04 -2.30
C PRO A 86 19.77 0.15 -2.17
N ALA A 87 20.89 0.58 -2.75
CA ALA A 87 22.14 -0.16 -2.73
C ALA A 87 22.57 -0.54 -1.29
N GLY A 88 22.86 -1.82 -1.07
CA GLY A 88 23.27 -2.35 0.22
C GLY A 88 22.13 -2.69 1.19
N SER A 89 20.86 -2.47 0.81
CA SER A 89 19.70 -2.83 1.63
C SER A 89 18.97 -4.10 1.14
N GLU A 90 19.34 -4.61 -0.03
CA GLU A 90 18.63 -5.68 -0.73
C GLU A 90 18.44 -6.95 0.10
N GLU A 91 19.50 -7.44 0.76
CA GLU A 91 19.44 -8.73 1.46
C GLU A 91 18.62 -8.63 2.74
N GLU A 92 18.77 -7.53 3.51
CA GLU A 92 18.02 -7.31 4.74
C GLU A 92 16.53 -7.08 4.46
N ALA A 93 16.24 -6.26 3.46
CA ALA A 93 14.87 -5.96 3.03
C ALA A 93 14.19 -7.18 2.41
N ARG A 94 14.91 -7.98 1.62
CA ARG A 94 14.41 -9.24 1.07
C ARG A 94 14.05 -10.24 2.17
N ARG A 95 14.86 -10.35 3.21
CA ARG A 95 14.54 -11.19 4.38
C ARG A 95 13.31 -10.69 5.14
N ALA A 96 13.15 -9.37 5.26
CA ALA A 96 12.05 -8.77 6.02
C ALA A 96 10.70 -8.87 5.31
N ILE A 97 10.68 -8.75 3.99
CA ILE A 97 9.45 -8.62 3.20
C ILE A 97 9.21 -9.83 2.29
N GLY A 98 10.27 -10.44 1.77
CA GLY A 98 10.17 -11.51 0.76
C GLY A 98 9.37 -12.72 1.21
N SER A 99 9.49 -13.13 2.48
CA SER A 99 8.73 -14.26 3.04
C SER A 99 7.21 -13.99 3.08
N ARG A 100 6.81 -12.72 3.23
CA ARG A 100 5.39 -12.35 3.29
C ARG A 100 4.74 -12.30 1.92
N LYS A 101 5.49 -11.84 0.91
CA LYS A 101 4.94 -11.66 -0.43
C LYS A 101 4.74 -12.97 -1.18
N GLY A 102 5.68 -13.91 -1.06
CA GLY A 102 5.70 -15.25 -1.68
C GLY A 102 5.06 -15.22 -3.05
N ALA A 103 5.69 -15.13 -4.14
CA ALA A 103 5.18 -15.21 -5.53
C ALA A 103 3.69 -14.79 -5.79
N GLY A 104 3.07 -14.06 -4.87
CA GLY A 104 1.65 -13.65 -4.94
C GLY A 104 0.63 -14.69 -4.44
N ASP A 105 1.07 -15.74 -3.79
CA ASP A 105 0.18 -16.82 -3.29
C ASP A 105 -0.87 -16.31 -2.31
N GLY A 106 -0.52 -15.30 -1.47
CA GLY A 106 -1.49 -14.67 -0.56
C GLY A 106 -2.69 -14.11 -1.30
N PHE A 107 -2.46 -13.41 -2.39
CA PHE A 107 -3.53 -12.89 -3.25
C PHE A 107 -4.44 -14.01 -3.79
N LEU A 108 -3.85 -15.09 -4.30
CA LEU A 108 -4.62 -16.21 -4.87
C LEU A 108 -5.47 -16.92 -3.82
N ILE A 109 -4.92 -17.10 -2.60
CA ILE A 109 -5.67 -17.66 -1.46
C ILE A 109 -6.87 -16.78 -1.11
N VAL A 110 -6.68 -15.46 -1.02
CA VAL A 110 -7.78 -14.54 -0.71
C VAL A 110 -8.81 -14.52 -1.83
N LYS A 111 -8.37 -14.46 -3.09
CA LYS A 111 -9.26 -14.52 -4.26
C LYS A 111 -10.17 -15.75 -4.22
N ASP A 112 -9.60 -16.94 -4.00
CA ASP A 112 -10.37 -18.20 -3.90
C ASP A 112 -11.30 -18.20 -2.68
N ALA A 113 -10.80 -17.73 -1.54
CA ALA A 113 -11.61 -17.71 -0.31
C ALA A 113 -12.83 -16.79 -0.40
N LEU A 114 -12.70 -15.66 -1.10
CA LEU A 114 -13.76 -14.67 -1.29
C LEU A 114 -14.64 -14.98 -2.52
N GLY A 115 -14.24 -15.90 -3.40
CA GLY A 115 -14.90 -16.12 -4.69
C GLY A 115 -14.81 -14.89 -5.60
N SER A 116 -13.70 -14.17 -5.54
CA SER A 116 -13.50 -12.90 -6.23
C SER A 116 -13.13 -13.07 -7.70
N GLU A 117 -13.59 -12.14 -8.54
CA GLU A 117 -13.26 -12.08 -9.98
C GLU A 117 -12.08 -11.14 -10.30
N VAL A 118 -11.48 -10.49 -9.30
CA VAL A 118 -10.33 -9.57 -9.48
C VAL A 118 -9.22 -10.25 -10.29
N GLU A 119 -8.80 -9.62 -11.39
CA GLU A 119 -7.67 -10.07 -12.18
C GLU A 119 -6.36 -9.63 -11.54
N ARG A 120 -5.31 -10.49 -11.54
CA ARG A 120 -3.96 -10.12 -11.11
C ARG A 120 -2.99 -10.29 -12.27
N ARG A 121 -2.13 -9.27 -12.46
CA ARG A 121 -1.02 -9.32 -13.41
C ARG A 121 0.31 -8.98 -12.75
N GLU A 122 1.36 -9.61 -13.22
CA GLU A 122 2.74 -9.27 -12.87
C GLU A 122 3.20 -8.12 -13.77
N LEU A 123 3.24 -6.91 -13.20
CA LEU A 123 3.60 -5.70 -13.93
C LEU A 123 4.15 -4.66 -12.95
N SER A 124 5.26 -4.04 -13.33
CA SER A 124 5.81 -2.91 -12.60
C SER A 124 4.97 -1.66 -12.81
N VAL A 125 4.89 -0.81 -11.78
CA VAL A 125 4.24 0.50 -11.90
C VAL A 125 4.88 1.36 -13.00
N TYR A 126 6.19 1.20 -13.24
CA TYR A 126 6.92 1.92 -14.29
C TYR A 126 6.55 1.48 -15.72
N ASP A 127 6.01 0.28 -15.88
CA ASP A 127 5.62 -0.29 -17.18
C ASP A 127 4.13 -0.08 -17.48
N LEU A 128 3.41 0.64 -16.63
CA LEU A 128 2.01 0.99 -16.88
C LEU A 128 1.90 1.87 -18.13
N SER A 129 1.03 1.46 -19.04
CA SER A 129 0.70 2.22 -20.23
C SER A 129 -0.69 1.83 -20.76
N PRO A 130 -1.36 2.71 -21.55
CA PRO A 130 -2.65 2.35 -22.15
C PRO A 130 -2.58 1.11 -23.05
N ALA A 131 -1.43 0.86 -23.66
CA ALA A 131 -1.22 -0.32 -24.50
C ALA A 131 -1.11 -1.62 -23.66
N ALA A 132 -0.55 -1.55 -22.45
CA ALA A 132 -0.37 -2.71 -21.59
C ALA A 132 -1.65 -3.08 -20.82
N VAL A 133 -2.37 -2.08 -20.31
CA VAL A 133 -3.48 -2.32 -19.36
C VAL A 133 -4.79 -1.59 -19.72
N GLY A 134 -4.82 -0.75 -20.75
CA GLY A 134 -5.98 0.10 -21.08
C GLY A 134 -6.11 1.30 -20.14
N LEU A 135 -7.31 1.92 -20.15
CA LEU A 135 -7.61 3.07 -19.28
C LEU A 135 -8.50 2.64 -18.10
N PHE A 136 -8.38 3.36 -16.98
CA PHE A 136 -9.14 3.12 -15.76
C PHE A 136 -9.92 4.35 -15.33
N ASP A 137 -11.08 4.13 -14.71
CA ASP A 137 -11.90 5.17 -14.07
C ASP A 137 -11.42 5.50 -12.67
N PHE A 138 -10.76 4.54 -12.01
CA PHE A 138 -10.22 4.71 -10.67
C PHE A 138 -8.92 3.94 -10.50
N VAL A 139 -7.93 4.59 -9.89
CA VAL A 139 -6.64 3.96 -9.56
C VAL A 139 -6.37 4.15 -8.07
N TYR A 140 -6.05 3.07 -7.39
CA TYR A 140 -5.54 3.08 -6.02
C TYR A 140 -4.03 2.83 -6.02
N VAL A 141 -3.29 3.66 -5.27
CA VAL A 141 -1.85 3.47 -5.00
C VAL A 141 -1.65 3.58 -3.50
N GLY A 142 -1.18 2.52 -2.86
CA GLY A 142 -1.02 2.49 -1.40
C GLY A 142 0.32 1.98 -0.92
N SER A 143 0.98 2.74 -0.02
CA SER A 143 2.25 2.38 0.63
C SER A 143 3.33 1.94 -0.37
N LEU A 144 3.37 2.58 -1.54
CA LEU A 144 4.25 2.20 -2.64
C LEU A 144 5.36 3.22 -2.90
N LEU A 145 5.05 4.53 -2.89
CA LEU A 145 5.99 5.57 -3.32
C LEU A 145 7.27 5.59 -2.49
N VAL A 146 7.17 5.28 -1.20
CA VAL A 146 8.32 5.17 -0.29
C VAL A 146 9.34 4.14 -0.77
N HIS A 147 8.93 3.12 -1.51
CA HIS A 147 9.75 2.03 -2.02
C HIS A 147 10.32 2.28 -3.42
N LEU A 148 9.91 3.36 -4.08
CA LEU A 148 10.29 3.65 -5.46
C LEU A 148 11.46 4.63 -5.53
N ARG A 149 12.41 4.37 -6.41
CA ARG A 149 13.52 5.27 -6.71
C ARG A 149 13.03 6.54 -7.39
N ASP A 150 12.10 6.39 -8.32
CA ASP A 150 11.44 7.48 -9.04
C ASP A 150 9.92 7.49 -8.80
N PRO A 151 9.47 8.02 -7.65
CA PRO A 151 8.04 8.06 -7.33
C PRO A 151 7.23 9.00 -8.24
N VAL A 152 7.86 10.03 -8.82
CA VAL A 152 7.17 10.95 -9.76
C VAL A 152 6.96 10.27 -11.10
N GLY A 153 7.98 9.62 -11.67
CA GLY A 153 7.85 8.86 -12.91
C GLY A 153 6.83 7.72 -12.80
N ALA A 154 6.75 7.05 -11.63
CA ALA A 154 5.71 6.06 -11.36
C ALA A 154 4.30 6.67 -11.38
N LEU A 155 4.12 7.85 -10.80
CA LEU A 155 2.83 8.56 -10.83
C LEU A 155 2.50 9.09 -12.24
N GLU A 156 3.49 9.47 -13.05
CA GLU A 156 3.28 9.81 -14.48
C GLU A 156 2.81 8.58 -15.28
N ALA A 157 3.37 7.39 -15.02
CA ALA A 157 2.88 6.15 -15.61
C ALA A 157 1.43 5.87 -15.19
N VAL A 158 1.09 6.06 -13.90
CA VAL A 158 -0.30 5.99 -13.41
C VAL A 158 -1.18 7.02 -14.10
N HIS A 159 -0.72 8.26 -14.27
CA HIS A 159 -1.47 9.30 -14.98
C HIS A 159 -1.80 8.89 -16.41
N SER A 160 -0.87 8.27 -17.11
CA SER A 160 -1.03 7.86 -18.52
C SER A 160 -2.18 6.88 -18.76
N ILE A 161 -2.56 6.11 -17.73
CA ILE A 161 -3.63 5.10 -17.80
C ILE A 161 -4.95 5.56 -17.17
N CYS A 162 -5.03 6.80 -16.75
CA CYS A 162 -6.26 7.39 -16.23
C CYS A 162 -7.18 7.83 -17.39
N ALA A 163 -8.45 7.44 -17.36
CA ALA A 163 -9.47 8.03 -18.21
C ALA A 163 -9.65 9.54 -17.85
N PRO A 164 -10.17 10.38 -18.76
CA PRO A 164 -10.30 11.83 -18.48
C PRO A 164 -11.10 12.19 -17.24
N SER A 165 -12.06 11.33 -16.85
CA SER A 165 -12.88 11.49 -15.64
C SER A 165 -12.39 10.67 -14.44
N ALA A 166 -11.22 10.05 -14.58
CA ALA A 166 -10.68 9.15 -13.55
C ALA A 166 -10.39 9.87 -12.23
N ARG A 167 -10.26 9.06 -11.18
CA ARG A 167 -9.75 9.48 -9.87
C ARG A 167 -8.58 8.59 -9.46
N LEU A 168 -7.58 9.23 -8.88
CA LEU A 168 -6.49 8.60 -8.14
C LEU A 168 -6.77 8.74 -6.65
N LEU A 169 -6.78 7.64 -5.91
CA LEU A 169 -6.68 7.64 -4.45
C LEU A 169 -5.28 7.14 -4.07
N LEU A 170 -4.43 8.06 -3.67
CA LEU A 170 -3.10 7.75 -3.15
C LEU A 170 -3.13 7.74 -1.63
N VAL A 171 -2.63 6.65 -1.02
CA VAL A 171 -2.49 6.54 0.44
C VAL A 171 -1.08 6.08 0.75
N ASP A 172 -0.19 7.00 1.12
CA ASP A 172 1.22 6.66 1.30
C ASP A 172 1.82 7.15 2.62
N GLY A 173 2.88 6.48 3.07
CA GLY A 173 3.57 6.76 4.30
C GLY A 173 4.21 8.13 4.33
N ILE A 174 4.14 8.82 5.47
CA ILE A 174 4.75 10.12 5.66
C ILE A 174 5.70 10.13 6.85
N ASP A 175 6.71 11.00 6.80
CA ASP A 175 7.43 11.41 8.00
C ASP A 175 6.54 12.34 8.82
N PHE A 176 6.10 11.86 9.99
CA PHE A 176 5.19 12.60 10.86
C PHE A 176 5.85 13.83 11.47
N ALA A 177 7.10 13.73 11.90
CA ALA A 177 7.83 14.84 12.51
C ALA A 177 8.08 15.96 11.48
N LEU A 178 8.53 15.59 10.28
CA LEU A 178 8.73 16.53 9.19
C LEU A 178 7.40 17.18 8.75
N SER A 179 6.30 16.42 8.77
CA SER A 179 4.96 16.94 8.47
C SER A 179 4.43 17.91 9.54
N ALA A 180 4.86 17.75 10.78
CA ALA A 180 4.51 18.66 11.87
C ALA A 180 5.37 19.95 11.85
N LEU A 181 6.64 19.81 11.50
CA LEU A 181 7.62 20.91 11.51
C LEU A 181 7.58 21.79 10.26
N SER A 182 7.20 21.26 9.10
CA SER A 182 7.21 21.98 7.85
C SER A 182 5.95 21.75 7.02
N ARG A 183 5.37 22.85 6.56
CA ARG A 183 4.30 22.84 5.53
C ARG A 183 4.86 22.95 4.11
N ARG A 184 6.18 23.16 3.95
CA ARG A 184 6.83 23.13 2.64
C ARG A 184 7.07 21.70 2.23
N PRO A 185 6.92 21.34 0.93
CA PRO A 185 7.29 20.04 0.42
C PRO A 185 8.73 19.69 0.78
N ALA A 186 8.91 18.54 1.41
CA ALA A 186 10.24 18.05 1.80
C ALA A 186 10.24 16.52 1.86
N ALA A 187 11.39 15.92 1.58
CA ALA A 187 11.63 14.49 1.74
C ALA A 187 13.05 14.24 2.19
N PHE A 188 13.24 13.23 3.04
CA PHE A 188 14.55 12.67 3.31
C PHE A 188 14.85 11.56 2.31
N LEU A 189 16.06 11.53 1.78
CA LEU A 189 16.62 10.35 1.15
C LEU A 189 17.01 9.38 2.27
N ASP A 190 16.30 8.27 2.37
CA ASP A 190 16.61 7.16 3.29
C ASP A 190 17.37 6.06 2.52
N GLY A 191 17.20 4.80 2.83
CA GLY A 191 17.81 3.70 2.09
C GLY A 191 18.97 3.04 2.83
N ARG A 192 19.11 3.31 4.13
CA ARG A 192 20.08 2.63 4.99
C ARG A 192 19.39 1.58 5.85
N GLY A 193 19.53 0.29 5.45
CA GLY A 193 18.97 -0.83 6.19
C GLY A 193 17.44 -0.92 6.17
N ARG A 194 16.78 -0.21 5.24
CA ARG A 194 15.33 -0.22 5.04
C ARG A 194 15.01 -0.20 3.54
N PRO A 195 13.88 -0.79 3.11
CA PRO A 195 13.49 -0.81 1.70
C PRO A 195 12.85 0.51 1.26
N TRP A 196 13.31 1.65 1.79
CA TRP A 196 12.74 2.96 1.53
C TRP A 196 13.75 3.86 0.85
N TRP A 197 13.31 4.52 -0.22
CA TRP A 197 14.09 5.56 -0.89
C TRP A 197 13.83 6.93 -0.29
N TRP A 198 12.56 7.27 -0.11
CA TRP A 198 12.12 8.60 0.27
C TRP A 198 11.19 8.55 1.47
N LYS A 199 11.46 9.35 2.49
CA LYS A 199 10.49 9.67 3.54
C LYS A 199 10.06 11.12 3.37
N ALA A 200 8.92 11.34 2.70
CA ALA A 200 8.37 12.66 2.45
C ALA A 200 7.44 13.09 3.59
N ASN A 201 7.27 14.40 3.75
CA ASN A 201 6.14 14.93 4.52
C ASN A 201 4.86 14.93 3.66
N ALA A 202 3.70 15.20 4.28
CA ALA A 202 2.42 15.21 3.57
C ALA A 202 2.41 16.22 2.40
N ALA A 203 3.06 17.37 2.54
CA ALA A 203 3.20 18.35 1.46
C ALA A 203 4.12 17.86 0.34
N GLY A 204 5.14 17.06 0.66
CA GLY A 204 6.03 16.43 -0.32
C GLY A 204 5.29 15.40 -1.17
N ILE A 205 4.49 14.52 -0.54
CA ILE A 205 3.64 13.56 -1.28
C ILE A 205 2.66 14.31 -2.18
N ALA A 206 1.97 15.34 -1.65
CA ALA A 206 1.07 16.16 -2.45
C ALA A 206 1.78 16.79 -3.66
N ARG A 207 3.00 17.29 -3.47
CA ARG A 207 3.79 17.88 -4.56
C ARG A 207 4.20 16.85 -5.62
N MET A 208 4.51 15.60 -5.24
CA MET A 208 4.78 14.52 -6.20
C MET A 208 3.55 14.22 -7.06
N VAL A 209 2.35 14.16 -6.45
CA VAL A 209 1.08 13.97 -7.16
C VAL A 209 0.82 15.10 -8.17
N GLU A 210 0.98 16.36 -7.75
CA GLU A 210 0.82 17.51 -8.65
C GLU A 210 1.87 17.53 -9.78
N ALA A 211 3.13 17.18 -9.46
CA ALA A 211 4.22 17.15 -10.43
C ALA A 211 3.99 16.11 -11.54
N ALA A 212 3.29 15.02 -11.21
CA ALA A 212 2.92 13.96 -12.15
C ALA A 212 1.65 14.26 -12.98
N GLY A 213 1.12 15.49 -12.96
CA GLY A 213 -0.02 15.89 -13.78
C GLY A 213 -1.39 15.66 -13.15
N PHE A 214 -1.47 15.58 -11.82
CA PHE A 214 -2.74 15.45 -11.12
C PHE A 214 -3.14 16.75 -10.40
N HIS A 215 -4.44 17.00 -10.34
CA HIS A 215 -5.04 18.03 -9.51
C HIS A 215 -5.66 17.42 -8.26
N ILE A 216 -5.24 17.89 -7.08
CA ILE A 216 -5.76 17.41 -5.79
C ILE A 216 -7.15 18.03 -5.54
N GLU A 217 -8.17 17.18 -5.36
CA GLU A 217 -9.58 17.64 -5.27
C GLU A 217 -9.96 18.15 -3.87
N SER A 218 -9.29 17.66 -2.83
CA SER A 218 -9.60 18.03 -1.45
C SER A 218 -8.33 18.07 -0.60
N ARG A 219 -8.43 18.69 0.59
CA ARG A 219 -7.30 18.72 1.52
C ARG A 219 -6.83 17.31 1.84
N PRO A 220 -5.50 17.02 1.70
CA PRO A 220 -4.93 15.73 2.09
C PRO A 220 -5.30 15.34 3.52
N GLN A 221 -5.80 14.12 3.69
CA GLN A 221 -6.29 13.59 4.96
C GLN A 221 -5.19 12.78 5.62
N ARG A 222 -4.89 13.03 6.90
CA ARG A 222 -4.01 12.14 7.69
C ARG A 222 -4.77 10.88 8.07
N VAL A 223 -4.13 9.75 7.87
CA VAL A 223 -4.64 8.44 8.26
C VAL A 223 -3.56 7.65 9.00
N TRP A 224 -3.97 6.68 9.82
CA TRP A 224 -3.06 5.88 10.62
C TRP A 224 -3.29 4.42 10.29
N MET A 225 -2.33 3.80 9.58
CA MET A 225 -2.37 2.38 9.28
C MET A 225 -2.09 1.58 10.53
N LYS A 226 -3.10 0.90 11.04
CA LYS A 226 -3.00 0.16 12.31
C LYS A 226 -2.10 -1.06 12.18
N ALA A 227 -1.30 -1.30 13.22
CA ALA A 227 -0.54 -2.54 13.33
C ALA A 227 -1.48 -3.74 13.43
N GLY A 228 -1.27 -4.73 12.58
CA GLY A 228 -1.97 -5.99 12.62
C GLY A 228 -1.37 -6.98 13.64
N ALA A 229 -1.99 -8.16 13.75
CA ALA A 229 -1.55 -9.19 14.70
C ALA A 229 -0.13 -9.69 14.41
N GLY A 230 0.26 -9.80 13.13
CA GLY A 230 1.60 -10.22 12.70
C GLY A 230 2.70 -9.25 13.14
N GLN A 231 2.42 -7.94 13.14
CA GLN A 231 3.37 -6.93 13.62
C GLN A 231 3.50 -6.93 15.15
N ARG A 232 2.39 -7.05 15.86
CA ARG A 232 2.37 -7.05 17.35
C ARG A 232 3.13 -8.23 17.94
N ALA A 233 3.08 -9.38 17.31
CA ALA A 233 3.83 -10.57 17.73
C ALA A 233 5.35 -10.36 17.69
N GLY A 234 5.86 -9.54 16.76
CA GLY A 234 7.28 -9.17 16.67
C GLY A 234 7.75 -8.14 17.72
N ALA A 235 6.86 -7.29 18.20
CA ALA A 235 7.19 -6.15 19.06
C ALA A 235 7.48 -6.52 20.54
N GLY A 236 7.04 -7.68 21.00
CA GLY A 236 7.23 -8.13 22.40
C GLY A 236 8.70 -8.35 22.83
N ARG A 237 9.67 -8.18 21.91
CA ARG A 237 11.11 -8.33 22.17
C ARG A 237 11.89 -7.01 22.22
N ALA A 238 11.29 -5.90 21.85
CA ALA A 238 11.94 -4.59 21.95
C ALA A 238 11.75 -4.01 23.35
N GLY A 239 12.72 -4.23 24.23
CA GLY A 239 12.66 -3.77 25.63
C GLY A 239 12.60 -2.23 25.73
N LEU A 240 12.09 -1.73 26.88
CA LEU A 240 11.95 -0.32 27.27
C LEU A 240 13.20 0.56 27.04
N ARG A 241 14.38 -0.06 26.93
CA ARG A 241 15.67 0.63 26.67
C ARG A 241 15.73 1.34 25.30
N HIS A 242 14.93 0.91 24.33
CA HIS A 242 14.88 1.54 23.01
C HIS A 242 13.98 2.79 22.95
N LEU A 243 13.11 3.01 23.95
CA LEU A 243 12.21 4.18 23.96
C LEU A 243 12.93 5.53 24.08
N ALA A 244 14.17 5.55 24.55
CA ALA A 244 15.00 6.75 24.61
C ALA A 244 15.50 7.20 23.22
N SER A 245 15.56 6.31 22.24
CA SER A 245 15.97 6.61 20.88
C SER A 245 14.81 7.13 20.01
N ALA A 246 15.14 7.86 18.92
CA ALA A 246 14.14 8.29 17.94
C ALA A 246 13.41 7.08 17.31
N GLN A 247 14.14 6.01 17.01
CA GLN A 247 13.60 4.76 16.45
C GLN A 247 12.66 4.06 17.43
N GLY A 248 12.98 4.05 18.73
CA GLY A 248 12.11 3.46 19.75
C GLY A 248 10.80 4.24 19.93
N ARG A 249 10.85 5.58 19.85
CA ARG A 249 9.65 6.43 19.89
C ARG A 249 8.78 6.23 18.63
N GLU A 250 9.38 6.10 17.46
CA GLU A 250 8.69 5.79 16.22
C GLU A 250 8.01 4.42 16.31
N ALA A 251 8.72 3.40 16.79
CA ALA A 251 8.16 2.06 17.00
C ALA A 251 6.99 2.06 17.98
N LEU A 252 7.06 2.84 19.07
CA LEU A 252 5.96 2.99 20.02
C LEU A 252 4.75 3.69 19.37
N LEU A 253 4.99 4.73 18.58
CA LEU A 253 3.94 5.42 17.83
C LEU A 253 3.23 4.46 16.88
N TRP A 254 3.98 3.64 16.15
CA TRP A 254 3.43 2.62 15.25
C TRP A 254 2.56 1.61 15.98
N LEU A 255 3.01 1.12 17.13
CA LEU A 255 2.27 0.14 17.90
C LEU A 255 1.00 0.70 18.56
N THR A 256 0.99 1.98 18.92
CA THR A 256 -0.12 2.62 19.62
C THR A 256 -1.09 3.32 18.67
N ALA A 257 -0.59 4.20 17.83
CA ALA A 257 -1.39 4.98 16.90
C ALA A 257 -1.50 4.34 15.51
N GLY A 258 -0.46 3.66 15.06
CA GLY A 258 -0.30 3.12 13.71
C GLY A 258 0.79 3.85 12.93
N ASP A 259 1.02 3.44 11.69
CA ASP A 259 1.95 4.09 10.77
C ASP A 259 1.30 5.32 10.14
N PRO A 260 1.92 6.51 10.24
CA PRO A 260 1.34 7.75 9.71
C PRO A 260 1.37 7.77 8.17
N HIS A 261 0.20 7.97 7.58
CA HIS A 261 0.00 8.08 6.14
C HIS A 261 -0.75 9.36 5.80
N VAL A 262 -0.74 9.72 4.53
CA VAL A 262 -1.61 10.73 3.94
C VAL A 262 -2.47 10.09 2.86
N ALA A 263 -3.77 10.35 2.87
CA ALA A 263 -4.70 10.00 1.80
C ALA A 263 -4.97 11.25 0.95
N ILE A 264 -4.82 11.10 -0.36
CA ILE A 264 -5.00 12.17 -1.36
C ILE A 264 -5.93 11.65 -2.44
N LEU A 265 -7.05 12.35 -2.65
CA LEU A 265 -7.92 12.15 -3.79
C LEU A 265 -7.58 13.21 -4.85
N ALA A 266 -7.27 12.75 -6.07
CA ALA A 266 -6.84 13.60 -7.16
C ALA A 266 -7.47 13.16 -8.49
N ARG A 267 -7.44 14.02 -9.49
CA ARG A 267 -7.87 13.75 -10.86
C ARG A 267 -6.78 14.13 -11.85
N PRO A 268 -6.70 13.48 -13.02
CA PRO A 268 -5.78 13.89 -14.07
C PRO A 268 -6.13 15.29 -14.60
N VAL A 269 -5.14 16.06 -15.06
CA VAL A 269 -5.29 17.38 -15.71
C VAL A 269 -4.68 17.39 -17.08
#